data_1fb46e810160132387bfbd0ae454828f
#
_entry.id   1fb46e810160132387bfbd0ae454828f
#
_cell.length_a   1.000
_cell.length_b   1.000
_cell.length_c   1.000
_cell.angle_alpha   90.00
_cell.angle_beta   90.00
_cell.angle_gamma   90.00
#
_symmetry.space_group_name_H-M   'P 1'
#
loop_
_entity.id
_entity.type
_entity.pdbx_description
1 polymer ?
#
loop_
_entity_poly.entity_id
_entity_poly.type
_entity_poly.pdbx_seq_one_letter_code
_entity_poly.pdbx_strand_id
1 'polypeptide(L)'
;MILLSDNDLVVKLAQCDLLDEALSSLEAKRSECFVLSTIKHSLRLENPDRSIERYVGSPQAFERINDFLEHCSVLPEAPILDLIDHLVDIPEIDVGEQALFLHAKSNHDNNLDYFMLTGDKRALRAICTYDQFQEFEFLRTKVVCLESCMMDMIDYAGFDYINEKVSTARPQIAEEKYDKVLRTAFGKERTQEHCLDCLRHYSNDIRWLLSY
;
A
#
# COMPACT_ATOMS: atom_id res chain seq x y z
N MET A 1 12.13 -11.36 -5.02
CA MET A 1 11.02 -11.09 -4.05
C MET A 1 9.77 -10.72 -4.84
N ILE A 2 8.56 -10.99 -4.33
CA ILE A 2 7.28 -10.65 -4.97
C ILE A 2 6.59 -9.60 -4.12
N LEU A 3 6.25 -8.43 -4.70
CA LEU A 3 5.46 -7.39 -4.01
C LEU A 3 4.04 -7.38 -4.58
N LEU A 4 3.07 -7.79 -3.78
CA LEU A 4 1.63 -7.75 -4.14
C LEU A 4 1.08 -6.39 -3.73
N SER A 5 0.77 -5.51 -4.69
CA SER A 5 0.46 -4.11 -4.39
C SER A 5 -1.01 -3.76 -4.64
N ASP A 6 -1.62 -3.20 -3.60
CA ASP A 6 -2.95 -2.57 -3.68
C ASP A 6 -2.88 -1.19 -4.34
N ASN A 7 -3.97 -0.81 -5.00
CA ASN A 7 -4.11 0.45 -5.73
C ASN A 7 -4.00 1.69 -4.81
N ASP A 8 -4.52 1.60 -3.59
CA ASP A 8 -4.56 2.73 -2.65
C ASP A 8 -3.14 3.14 -2.22
N LEU A 9 -2.28 2.16 -1.91
CA LEU A 9 -0.89 2.46 -1.55
C LEU A 9 -0.11 3.05 -2.73
N VAL A 10 -0.29 2.51 -3.95
CA VAL A 10 0.34 3.05 -5.17
C VAL A 10 -0.04 4.52 -5.37
N VAL A 11 -1.32 4.87 -5.22
CA VAL A 11 -1.79 6.26 -5.36
C VAL A 11 -1.16 7.16 -4.30
N LYS A 12 -1.16 6.77 -3.03
CA LYS A 12 -0.61 7.57 -1.93
C LYS A 12 0.90 7.83 -2.09
N LEU A 13 1.65 6.81 -2.49
CA LEU A 13 3.09 6.95 -2.76
C LEU A 13 3.35 7.82 -3.99
N ALA A 14 2.59 7.65 -5.08
CA ALA A 14 2.70 8.48 -6.28
C ALA A 14 2.36 9.95 -6.00
N GLN A 15 1.39 10.23 -5.14
CA GLN A 15 1.07 11.59 -4.68
C GLN A 15 2.26 12.29 -4.06
N CYS A 16 3.06 11.56 -3.28
CA CYS A 16 4.23 12.09 -2.58
C CYS A 16 5.55 11.93 -3.33
N ASP A 17 5.53 11.38 -4.56
CA ASP A 17 6.75 11.07 -5.33
C ASP A 17 7.70 10.11 -4.59
N LEU A 18 7.16 9.03 -4.04
CA LEU A 18 7.86 8.10 -3.16
C LEU A 18 7.77 6.63 -3.61
N LEU A 19 7.34 6.36 -4.85
CA LEU A 19 7.22 4.98 -5.36
C LEU A 19 8.58 4.27 -5.43
N ASP A 20 9.61 4.94 -5.91
CA ASP A 20 10.94 4.36 -6.05
C ASP A 20 11.65 4.24 -4.70
N GLU A 21 11.45 5.20 -3.79
CA GLU A 21 11.96 5.12 -2.42
C GLU A 21 11.35 3.95 -1.65
N ALA A 22 10.05 3.72 -1.82
CA ALA A 22 9.36 2.59 -1.20
C ALA A 22 9.91 1.24 -1.70
N LEU A 23 10.13 1.10 -3.01
CA LEU A 23 10.74 -0.11 -3.56
C LEU A 23 12.19 -0.27 -3.08
N SER A 24 12.95 0.82 -3.06
CA SER A 24 14.36 0.80 -2.63
C SER A 24 14.51 0.43 -1.16
N SER A 25 13.61 0.91 -0.29
CA SER A 25 13.60 0.55 1.14
C SER A 25 13.26 -0.93 1.37
N LEU A 26 12.55 -1.55 0.43
CA LEU A 26 12.23 -2.99 0.43
C LEU A 26 13.23 -3.84 -0.38
N GLU A 27 14.32 -3.24 -0.87
CA GLU A 27 15.32 -3.89 -1.74
C GLU A 27 14.71 -4.51 -3.01
N ALA A 28 13.63 -3.92 -3.54
CA ALA A 28 12.86 -4.44 -4.66
C ALA A 28 12.96 -3.54 -5.90
N LYS A 29 12.59 -4.10 -7.05
CA LYS A 29 12.50 -3.41 -8.33
C LYS A 29 11.04 -3.29 -8.77
N ARG A 30 10.75 -2.34 -9.66
CA ARG A 30 9.40 -2.17 -10.25
C ARG A 30 8.90 -3.47 -10.92
N SER A 31 9.76 -4.24 -11.56
CA SER A 31 9.39 -5.52 -12.20
C SER A 31 9.01 -6.63 -11.22
N GLU A 32 9.34 -6.49 -9.95
CA GLU A 32 8.97 -7.40 -8.86
C GLU A 32 7.66 -6.97 -8.18
N CYS A 33 7.12 -5.79 -8.54
CA CYS A 33 5.86 -5.30 -8.07
C CYS A 33 4.71 -5.79 -8.97
N PHE A 34 3.77 -6.49 -8.38
CA PHE A 34 2.59 -7.04 -9.04
C PHE A 34 1.35 -6.25 -8.63
N VAL A 35 0.68 -5.67 -9.59
CA VAL A 35 -0.52 -4.86 -9.40
C VAL A 35 -1.76 -5.60 -9.88
N LEU A 36 -2.92 -5.26 -9.34
CA LEU A 36 -4.19 -5.83 -9.78
C LEU A 36 -4.45 -5.50 -11.27
N SER A 37 -4.95 -6.47 -12.02
CA SER A 37 -5.32 -6.27 -13.44
C SER A 37 -6.36 -5.16 -13.64
N THR A 38 -7.15 -4.89 -12.60
CA THR A 38 -8.20 -3.85 -12.61
C THR A 38 -7.68 -2.44 -12.32
N ILE A 39 -6.40 -2.24 -11.95
CA ILE A 39 -5.88 -0.93 -11.49
C ILE A 39 -6.16 0.20 -12.49
N LYS A 40 -5.92 -0.01 -13.79
CA LYS A 40 -6.15 1.01 -14.82
C LYS A 40 -7.63 1.41 -14.89
N HIS A 41 -8.51 0.43 -14.78
CA HIS A 41 -9.96 0.66 -14.77
C HIS A 41 -10.44 1.32 -13.48
N SER A 42 -9.99 0.84 -12.32
CA SER A 42 -10.37 1.36 -11.01
C SER A 42 -9.96 2.83 -10.85
N LEU A 43 -8.77 3.18 -11.30
CA LEU A 43 -8.26 4.55 -11.26
C LEU A 43 -8.69 5.40 -12.48
N ARG A 44 -9.42 4.83 -13.43
CA ARG A 44 -9.88 5.51 -14.67
C ARG A 44 -8.74 6.14 -15.47
N LEU A 45 -7.60 5.45 -15.59
CA LEU A 45 -6.40 6.00 -16.25
C LEU A 45 -6.59 6.29 -17.74
N GLU A 46 -7.60 5.71 -18.39
CA GLU A 46 -7.97 6.03 -19.78
C GLU A 46 -8.61 7.44 -19.93
N ASN A 47 -9.05 8.06 -18.82
CA ASN A 47 -9.61 9.39 -18.79
C ASN A 47 -8.84 10.25 -17.75
N PRO A 48 -7.78 10.97 -18.17
CA PRO A 48 -6.89 11.71 -17.28
C PRO A 48 -7.64 12.69 -16.37
N ASP A 49 -8.55 13.50 -16.93
CA ASP A 49 -9.28 14.51 -16.16
C ASP A 49 -10.09 13.87 -15.02
N ARG A 50 -10.84 12.79 -15.33
CA ARG A 50 -11.63 12.07 -14.34
C ARG A 50 -10.76 11.32 -13.33
N SER A 51 -9.64 10.77 -13.77
CA SER A 51 -8.67 10.10 -12.91
C SER A 51 -8.10 11.08 -11.87
N ILE A 52 -7.60 12.22 -12.35
CA ILE A 52 -7.02 13.27 -11.50
C ILE A 52 -8.06 13.81 -10.54
N GLU A 53 -9.24 14.20 -11.05
CA GLU A 53 -10.30 14.77 -10.24
C GLU A 53 -10.80 13.82 -9.15
N ARG A 54 -10.99 12.53 -9.45
CA ARG A 54 -11.71 11.62 -8.55
C ARG A 54 -10.83 10.66 -7.75
N TYR A 55 -9.65 10.29 -8.25
CA TYR A 55 -8.86 9.21 -7.69
C TYR A 55 -7.45 9.63 -7.30
N VAL A 56 -6.71 10.21 -8.23
CA VAL A 56 -5.26 10.39 -8.10
C VAL A 56 -4.88 11.71 -7.42
N GLY A 57 -5.66 12.77 -7.66
CA GLY A 57 -5.56 14.05 -6.96
C GLY A 57 -4.65 15.09 -7.60
N SER A 58 -3.69 14.71 -8.47
CA SER A 58 -2.85 15.68 -9.20
C SER A 58 -2.37 15.13 -10.55
N PRO A 59 -2.06 16.00 -11.54
CA PRO A 59 -1.46 15.59 -12.81
C PRO A 59 -0.13 14.86 -12.63
N GLN A 60 0.72 15.32 -11.72
CA GLN A 60 2.04 14.74 -11.45
C GLN A 60 1.91 13.32 -10.90
N ALA A 61 0.98 13.08 -9.96
CA ALA A 61 0.72 11.74 -9.45
C ALA A 61 0.16 10.81 -10.55
N PHE A 62 -0.69 11.34 -11.45
CA PHE A 62 -1.19 10.60 -12.61
C PHE A 62 -0.04 10.14 -13.55
N GLU A 63 0.88 11.02 -13.87
CA GLU A 63 2.06 10.69 -14.70
C GLU A 63 2.94 9.63 -14.04
N ARG A 64 3.22 9.79 -12.72
CA ARG A 64 4.02 8.82 -11.95
C ARG A 64 3.38 7.44 -11.90
N ILE A 65 2.05 7.36 -11.73
CA ILE A 65 1.34 6.08 -11.74
C ILE A 65 1.47 5.40 -13.11
N ASN A 66 1.27 6.14 -14.21
CA ASN A 66 1.39 5.54 -15.55
C ASN A 66 2.82 5.04 -15.82
N ASP A 67 3.84 5.84 -15.52
CA ASP A 67 5.24 5.45 -15.64
C ASP A 67 5.58 4.22 -14.76
N PHE A 68 5.07 4.18 -13.54
CA PHE A 68 5.24 3.04 -12.65
C PHE A 68 4.63 1.76 -13.24
N LEU A 69 3.39 1.85 -13.72
CA LEU A 69 2.65 0.70 -14.26
C LEU A 69 3.22 0.16 -15.58
N GLU A 70 4.00 0.95 -16.33
CA GLU A 70 4.72 0.47 -17.52
C GLU A 70 5.82 -0.54 -17.18
N HIS A 71 6.30 -0.54 -15.94
CA HIS A 71 7.42 -1.37 -15.49
C HIS A 71 7.01 -2.45 -14.47
N CYS A 72 5.76 -2.43 -14.01
CA CYS A 72 5.22 -3.43 -13.08
C CYS A 72 4.67 -4.65 -13.81
N SER A 73 4.58 -5.75 -13.08
CA SER A 73 3.87 -6.95 -13.52
C SER A 73 2.39 -6.86 -13.14
N VAL A 74 1.53 -7.48 -13.94
CA VAL A 74 0.10 -7.60 -13.63
C VAL A 74 -0.16 -8.96 -12.99
N LEU A 75 -0.89 -8.97 -11.88
CA LEU A 75 -1.31 -10.22 -11.24
C LEU A 75 -2.19 -11.03 -12.22
N PRO A 76 -1.91 -12.34 -12.37
CA PRO A 76 -2.79 -13.24 -13.11
C PRO A 76 -4.15 -13.38 -12.41
N GLU A 77 -5.02 -14.22 -12.94
CA GLU A 77 -6.25 -14.60 -12.24
C GLU A 77 -5.95 -15.17 -10.86
N ALA A 78 -6.76 -14.81 -9.87
CA ALA A 78 -6.56 -15.27 -8.50
C ALA A 78 -6.64 -16.80 -8.43
N PRO A 79 -5.74 -17.46 -7.69
CA PRO A 79 -5.79 -18.90 -7.52
C PRO A 79 -7.06 -19.32 -6.76
N ILE A 80 -7.61 -20.49 -7.11
CA ILE A 80 -8.76 -21.07 -6.40
C ILE A 80 -8.21 -21.78 -5.16
N LEU A 81 -8.52 -21.24 -3.99
CA LEU A 81 -8.09 -21.76 -2.68
C LEU A 81 -9.28 -21.77 -1.72
N ASP A 82 -9.28 -22.70 -0.76
CA ASP A 82 -10.32 -22.79 0.29
C ASP A 82 -10.41 -21.50 1.14
N LEU A 83 -9.33 -20.71 1.17
CA LEU A 83 -9.32 -19.40 1.83
C LEU A 83 -10.43 -18.46 1.34
N ILE A 84 -10.94 -18.64 0.11
CA ILE A 84 -12.01 -17.79 -0.45
C ILE A 84 -13.27 -17.82 0.44
N ASP A 85 -13.61 -18.94 1.03
CA ASP A 85 -14.79 -19.08 1.88
C ASP A 85 -14.68 -18.18 3.13
N HIS A 86 -13.48 -18.08 3.72
CA HIS A 86 -13.21 -17.16 4.83
C HIS A 86 -13.22 -15.69 4.40
N LEU A 87 -12.64 -15.38 3.23
CA LEU A 87 -12.57 -14.00 2.73
C LEU A 87 -13.96 -13.43 2.41
N VAL A 88 -14.88 -14.24 1.88
CA VAL A 88 -16.25 -13.82 1.57
C VAL A 88 -17.07 -13.52 2.83
N ASP A 89 -16.76 -14.16 3.95
CA ASP A 89 -17.42 -13.95 5.24
C ASP A 89 -16.98 -12.64 5.94
N ILE A 90 -15.95 -11.94 5.43
CA ILE A 90 -15.44 -10.69 6.00
C ILE A 90 -15.87 -9.52 5.10
N PRO A 91 -16.92 -8.75 5.48
CA PRO A 91 -17.51 -7.71 4.63
C PRO A 91 -16.57 -6.54 4.31
N GLU A 92 -15.55 -6.33 5.12
CA GLU A 92 -14.55 -5.27 4.97
C GLU A 92 -13.54 -5.56 3.85
N ILE A 93 -13.48 -6.80 3.34
CA ILE A 93 -12.53 -7.23 2.31
C ILE A 93 -13.20 -7.18 0.94
N ASP A 94 -12.77 -6.28 0.09
CA ASP A 94 -13.29 -6.19 -1.28
C ASP A 94 -12.68 -7.24 -2.22
N VAL A 95 -13.22 -7.34 -3.45
CA VAL A 95 -12.78 -8.33 -4.45
C VAL A 95 -11.30 -8.15 -4.85
N GLY A 96 -10.79 -6.92 -4.87
CA GLY A 96 -9.38 -6.65 -5.14
C GLY A 96 -8.49 -7.15 -4.03
N GLU A 97 -8.86 -6.88 -2.79
CA GLU A 97 -8.15 -7.35 -1.60
C GLU A 97 -8.21 -8.88 -1.49
N GLN A 98 -9.38 -9.51 -1.77
CA GLN A 98 -9.50 -10.96 -1.85
C GLN A 98 -8.46 -11.56 -2.81
N ALA A 99 -8.31 -10.97 -4.00
CA ALA A 99 -7.32 -11.43 -4.97
C ALA A 99 -5.89 -11.33 -4.41
N LEU A 100 -5.54 -10.22 -3.74
CA LEU A 100 -4.22 -10.06 -3.11
C LEU A 100 -3.98 -11.10 -2.01
N PHE A 101 -4.96 -11.37 -1.15
CA PHE A 101 -4.85 -12.39 -0.10
C PHE A 101 -4.69 -13.80 -0.68
N LEU A 102 -5.43 -14.15 -1.73
CA LEU A 102 -5.29 -15.44 -2.41
C LEU A 102 -3.90 -15.62 -3.04
N HIS A 103 -3.36 -14.58 -3.67
CA HIS A 103 -1.99 -14.60 -4.20
C HIS A 103 -0.96 -14.70 -3.08
N ALA A 104 -1.13 -13.97 -1.98
CA ALA A 104 -0.25 -14.05 -0.81
C ALA A 104 -0.24 -15.46 -0.22
N LYS A 105 -1.40 -16.09 -0.05
CA LYS A 105 -1.53 -17.47 0.41
C LYS A 105 -0.84 -18.45 -0.54
N SER A 106 -1.08 -18.32 -1.85
CA SER A 106 -0.43 -19.15 -2.86
C SER A 106 1.09 -19.00 -2.84
N ASN A 107 1.62 -17.77 -2.70
CA ASN A 107 3.06 -17.56 -2.58
C ASN A 107 3.62 -18.20 -1.32
N HIS A 108 2.91 -18.08 -0.18
CA HIS A 108 3.29 -18.72 1.07
C HIS A 108 3.37 -20.25 0.92
N ASP A 109 2.34 -20.86 0.36
CA ASP A 109 2.25 -22.33 0.19
C ASP A 109 3.33 -22.87 -0.76
N ASN A 110 3.76 -22.06 -1.71
CA ASN A 110 4.88 -22.36 -2.63
C ASN A 110 6.26 -21.97 -2.08
N ASN A 111 6.36 -21.49 -0.83
CA ASN A 111 7.59 -21.01 -0.19
C ASN A 111 8.29 -19.91 -0.98
N LEU A 112 7.54 -19.05 -1.66
CA LEU A 112 8.07 -17.88 -2.34
C LEU A 112 8.22 -16.72 -1.35
N ASP A 113 9.25 -15.90 -1.52
CA ASP A 113 9.42 -14.69 -0.73
C ASP A 113 8.54 -13.58 -1.28
N TYR A 114 7.68 -13.00 -0.42
CA TYR A 114 6.72 -11.97 -0.80
C TYR A 114 6.42 -11.00 0.32
N PHE A 115 5.94 -9.82 -0.05
CA PHE A 115 5.21 -8.90 0.81
C PHE A 115 3.89 -8.49 0.15
N MET A 116 2.89 -8.21 0.97
CA MET A 116 1.63 -7.62 0.55
C MET A 116 1.62 -6.14 0.96
N LEU A 117 1.55 -5.26 -0.02
CA LEU A 117 1.54 -3.82 0.12
C LEU A 117 0.10 -3.30 0.05
N THR A 118 -0.43 -2.72 1.14
CA THR A 118 -1.80 -2.21 1.16
C THR A 118 -1.92 -0.89 1.91
N GLY A 119 -2.77 -0.01 1.40
CA GLY A 119 -3.16 1.23 2.07
C GLY A 119 -4.45 1.09 2.89
N ASP A 120 -5.22 0.03 2.71
CA ASP A 120 -6.49 -0.17 3.43
C ASP A 120 -6.32 -1.05 4.68
N LYS A 121 -6.33 -0.39 5.82
CA LYS A 121 -6.26 -1.06 7.13
C LYS A 121 -7.59 -1.61 7.62
N ARG A 122 -8.71 -1.36 6.95
CA ARG A 122 -10.01 -1.90 7.38
C ARG A 122 -10.02 -3.41 7.20
N ALA A 123 -9.60 -3.88 6.02
CA ALA A 123 -9.44 -5.30 5.73
C ALA A 123 -8.45 -5.97 6.72
N LEU A 124 -7.30 -5.35 6.97
CA LEU A 124 -6.31 -5.87 7.92
C LEU A 124 -6.84 -5.96 9.35
N ARG A 125 -7.58 -4.96 9.82
CA ARG A 125 -8.24 -4.98 11.14
C ARG A 125 -9.32 -6.05 11.24
N ALA A 126 -10.11 -6.21 10.19
CA ALA A 126 -11.13 -7.24 10.13
C ALA A 126 -10.50 -8.63 10.27
N ILE A 127 -9.38 -8.90 9.58
CA ILE A 127 -8.60 -10.13 9.74
C ILE A 127 -8.11 -10.30 11.18
N CYS A 128 -7.56 -9.24 11.81
CA CYS A 128 -7.05 -9.30 13.18
C CYS A 128 -8.12 -9.64 14.22
N THR A 129 -9.40 -9.36 13.91
CA THR A 129 -10.55 -9.60 14.79
C THR A 129 -11.42 -10.79 14.35
N TYR A 130 -11.06 -11.44 13.25
CA TYR A 130 -11.80 -12.60 12.74
C TYR A 130 -11.62 -13.82 13.64
N ASP A 131 -12.72 -14.54 13.94
CA ASP A 131 -12.71 -15.68 14.86
C ASP A 131 -11.73 -16.79 14.44
N GLN A 132 -11.49 -16.92 13.14
CA GLN A 132 -10.58 -17.91 12.55
C GLN A 132 -9.31 -17.24 11.98
N PHE A 133 -8.74 -16.27 12.71
CA PHE A 133 -7.57 -15.51 12.27
C PHE A 133 -6.35 -16.41 11.96
N GLN A 134 -6.30 -17.65 12.46
CA GLN A 134 -5.24 -18.62 12.16
C GLN A 134 -5.14 -18.93 10.66
N GLU A 135 -6.25 -18.83 9.93
CA GLU A 135 -6.26 -19.02 8.47
C GLU A 135 -5.43 -17.93 7.74
N PHE A 136 -5.12 -16.82 8.43
CA PHE A 136 -4.35 -15.70 7.93
C PHE A 136 -2.91 -15.62 8.47
N GLU A 137 -2.41 -16.68 9.14
CA GLU A 137 -1.03 -16.72 9.67
C GLU A 137 0.05 -16.52 8.59
N PHE A 138 -0.24 -16.84 7.33
CA PHE A 138 0.65 -16.56 6.21
C PHE A 138 0.94 -15.07 5.99
N LEU A 139 0.12 -14.16 6.56
CA LEU A 139 0.34 -12.71 6.53
C LEU A 139 1.24 -12.21 7.66
N ARG A 140 1.55 -13.03 8.66
CA ARG A 140 2.40 -12.63 9.78
C ARG A 140 3.75 -12.13 9.27
N THR A 141 4.10 -10.89 9.60
CA THR A 141 5.33 -10.22 9.15
C THR A 141 5.49 -10.11 7.62
N LYS A 142 4.39 -10.20 6.87
CA LYS A 142 4.38 -10.14 5.40
C LYS A 142 3.60 -8.96 4.84
N VAL A 143 3.05 -8.10 5.70
CA VAL A 143 2.28 -6.92 5.28
C VAL A 143 3.13 -5.65 5.43
N VAL A 144 3.09 -4.83 4.39
CA VAL A 144 3.61 -3.47 4.38
C VAL A 144 2.43 -2.52 4.21
N CYS A 145 2.02 -1.84 5.28
CA CYS A 145 1.01 -0.78 5.19
C CYS A 145 1.67 0.57 4.94
N LEU A 146 0.87 1.61 4.69
CA LEU A 146 1.39 2.95 4.44
C LEU A 146 2.35 3.40 5.56
N GLU A 147 1.97 3.18 6.82
CA GLU A 147 2.75 3.63 7.97
C GLU A 147 4.09 2.90 8.10
N SER A 148 4.11 1.57 7.93
CA SER A 148 5.38 0.81 7.96
C SER A 148 6.27 1.19 6.77
N CYS A 149 5.69 1.30 5.58
CA CYS A 149 6.40 1.75 4.39
C CYS A 149 7.05 3.14 4.59
N MET A 150 6.35 4.07 5.22
CA MET A 150 6.91 5.40 5.54
C MET A 150 8.05 5.30 6.56
N MET A 151 7.97 4.42 7.56
CA MET A 151 9.06 4.20 8.52
C MET A 151 10.28 3.59 7.84
N ASP A 152 10.10 2.58 6.99
CA ASP A 152 11.18 1.94 6.22
C ASP A 152 11.88 2.97 5.30
N MET A 153 11.11 3.83 4.63
CA MET A 153 11.67 4.90 3.80
C MET A 153 12.41 5.97 4.63
N ILE A 154 11.95 6.30 5.83
CA ILE A 154 12.67 7.22 6.74
C ILE A 154 14.01 6.61 7.15
N ASP A 155 14.05 5.32 7.45
CA ASP A 155 15.27 4.61 7.81
C ASP A 155 16.23 4.50 6.61
N TYR A 156 15.70 4.33 5.40
CA TYR A 156 16.46 4.22 4.15
C TYR A 156 17.03 5.56 3.67
N ALA A 157 16.17 6.59 3.54
CA ALA A 157 16.51 7.86 2.87
C ALA A 157 16.64 9.06 3.82
N GLY A 158 16.28 8.90 5.09
CA GLY A 158 16.31 9.94 6.10
C GLY A 158 15.01 10.75 6.20
N PHE A 159 14.70 11.17 7.43
CA PHE A 159 13.45 11.88 7.75
C PHE A 159 13.28 13.18 6.96
N ASP A 160 14.31 14.03 6.89
CA ASP A 160 14.21 15.35 6.27
C ASP A 160 13.83 15.25 4.79
N TYR A 161 14.42 14.31 4.06
CA TYR A 161 14.10 14.06 2.66
C TYR A 161 12.64 13.60 2.47
N ILE A 162 12.20 12.59 3.24
CA ILE A 162 10.82 12.07 3.16
C ILE A 162 9.82 13.15 3.58
N ASN A 163 10.10 13.89 4.65
CA ASN A 163 9.25 14.97 5.12
C ASN A 163 9.11 16.11 4.09
N GLU A 164 10.17 16.45 3.38
CA GLU A 164 10.14 17.44 2.29
C GLU A 164 9.22 16.96 1.15
N LYS A 165 9.37 15.73 0.68
CA LYS A 165 8.53 15.13 -0.38
C LYS A 165 7.04 15.17 0.00
N VAL A 166 6.69 14.68 1.19
CA VAL A 166 5.32 14.66 1.70
C VAL A 166 4.75 16.08 1.87
N SER A 167 5.53 16.99 2.44
CA SER A 167 5.11 18.38 2.67
C SER A 167 4.91 19.15 1.36
N THR A 168 5.70 18.87 0.33
CA THR A 168 5.60 19.49 -0.99
C THR A 168 4.40 18.97 -1.78
N ALA A 169 4.05 17.71 -1.63
CA ALA A 169 2.89 17.10 -2.27
C ALA A 169 1.55 17.64 -1.74
N ARG A 170 1.47 17.86 -0.43
CA ARG A 170 0.24 18.24 0.27
C ARG A 170 -0.55 19.39 -0.36
N PRO A 171 0.03 20.56 -0.72
CA PRO A 171 -0.72 21.67 -1.29
C PRO A 171 -1.19 21.44 -2.74
N GLN A 172 -0.71 20.39 -3.40
CA GLN A 172 -1.04 20.06 -4.78
C GLN A 172 -2.24 19.10 -4.91
N ILE A 173 -2.73 18.58 -3.78
CA ILE A 173 -3.75 17.54 -3.72
C ILE A 173 -4.91 18.04 -2.87
N ALA A 174 -6.13 17.82 -3.32
CA ALA A 174 -7.33 18.18 -2.57
C ALA A 174 -7.33 17.49 -1.20
N GLU A 175 -7.73 18.21 -0.15
CA GLU A 175 -7.58 17.76 1.25
C GLU A 175 -8.30 16.43 1.51
N GLU A 176 -9.44 16.21 0.89
CA GLU A 176 -10.23 14.97 1.02
C GLU A 176 -9.59 13.75 0.37
N LYS A 177 -8.59 13.96 -0.52
CA LYS A 177 -7.86 12.89 -1.23
C LYS A 177 -6.48 12.64 -0.65
N TYR A 178 -6.00 13.57 0.17
CA TYR A 178 -4.69 13.44 0.80
C TYR A 178 -4.80 12.65 2.10
N ASP A 179 -3.95 11.65 2.25
CA ASP A 179 -4.03 10.72 3.39
C ASP A 179 -3.95 11.44 4.75
N LYS A 180 -4.83 11.07 5.67
CA LYS A 180 -4.92 11.69 7.00
C LYS A 180 -3.67 11.43 7.84
N VAL A 181 -3.08 10.24 7.73
CA VAL A 181 -1.88 9.88 8.50
C VAL A 181 -0.70 10.70 8.03
N LEU A 182 -0.49 10.80 6.70
CA LEU A 182 0.56 11.65 6.12
C LEU A 182 0.40 13.12 6.56
N ARG A 183 -0.82 13.62 6.55
CA ARG A 183 -1.15 14.99 6.98
C ARG A 183 -0.86 15.24 8.47
N THR A 184 -0.99 14.22 9.30
CA THR A 184 -0.78 14.32 10.75
C THR A 184 0.69 14.13 11.12
N ALA A 185 1.36 13.16 10.52
CA ALA A 185 2.72 12.77 10.86
C ALA A 185 3.77 13.73 10.30
N PHE A 186 3.55 14.28 9.09
CA PHE A 186 4.53 15.09 8.37
C PHE A 186 4.16 16.58 8.30
N GLY A 187 5.17 17.45 8.14
CA GLY A 187 5.00 18.90 8.02
C GLY A 187 6.23 19.69 8.48
N LYS A 188 6.28 21.00 8.15
CA LYS A 188 7.44 21.88 8.39
C LYS A 188 7.91 21.96 9.86
N GLU A 189 6.99 21.79 10.82
CA GLU A 189 7.29 21.89 12.25
C GLU A 189 7.30 20.51 12.94
N ARG A 190 7.29 19.42 12.16
CA ARG A 190 7.28 18.07 12.69
C ARG A 190 8.72 17.55 12.87
N THR A 191 8.97 16.90 14.00
CA THR A 191 10.22 16.20 14.27
C THR A 191 10.11 14.73 13.82
N GLN A 192 11.24 14.10 13.59
CA GLN A 192 11.29 12.65 13.30
C GLN A 192 10.62 11.84 14.40
N GLU A 193 10.87 12.15 15.67
CA GLU A 193 10.27 11.46 16.82
C GLU A 193 8.74 11.54 16.77
N HIS A 194 8.18 12.75 16.59
CA HIS A 194 6.72 12.93 16.45
C HIS A 194 6.15 12.12 15.28
N CYS A 195 6.85 12.15 14.14
CA CYS A 195 6.44 11.42 12.95
C CYS A 195 6.38 9.91 13.22
N LEU A 196 7.46 9.32 13.74
CA LEU A 196 7.54 7.90 14.04
C LEU A 196 6.49 7.47 15.07
N ASP A 197 6.25 8.29 16.11
CA ASP A 197 5.21 8.01 17.11
C ASP A 197 3.81 8.03 16.50
N CYS A 198 3.52 8.98 15.61
CA CYS A 198 2.26 9.00 14.85
C CYS A 198 2.10 7.74 14.00
N LEU A 199 3.11 7.38 13.20
CA LEU A 199 3.05 6.22 12.31
C LEU A 199 2.84 4.91 13.11
N ARG A 200 3.59 4.71 14.20
CA ARG A 200 3.41 3.56 15.10
C ARG A 200 2.03 3.53 15.74
N HIS A 201 1.53 4.68 16.18
CA HIS A 201 0.18 4.77 16.78
C HIS A 201 -0.90 4.32 15.78
N TYR A 202 -0.81 4.76 14.54
CA TYR A 202 -1.80 4.44 13.50
C TYR A 202 -1.73 3.00 12.96
N SER A 203 -0.63 2.28 13.20
CA SER A 203 -0.44 0.88 12.78
C SER A 203 -0.45 -0.14 13.93
N ASN A 204 -0.60 0.31 15.18
CA ASN A 204 -0.46 -0.55 16.37
C ASN A 204 -1.46 -1.72 16.42
N ASP A 205 -2.66 -1.53 15.93
CA ASP A 205 -3.75 -2.52 15.94
C ASP A 205 -3.56 -3.67 14.94
N ILE A 206 -2.65 -3.51 13.99
CA ILE A 206 -2.30 -4.53 12.97
C ILE A 206 -0.81 -4.95 13.04
N ARG A 207 -0.09 -4.57 14.10
CA ARG A 207 1.37 -4.69 14.19
C ARG A 207 1.92 -6.10 13.97
N TRP A 208 1.13 -7.14 14.30
CA TRP A 208 1.58 -8.53 14.16
C TRP A 208 1.63 -9.01 12.70
N LEU A 209 0.94 -8.30 11.79
CA LEU A 209 1.00 -8.52 10.34
C LEU A 209 2.22 -7.86 9.69
N LEU A 210 2.77 -6.81 10.31
CA LEU A 210 3.75 -5.94 9.68
C LEU A 210 5.14 -6.57 9.61
N SER A 211 5.91 -6.17 8.60
CA SER A 211 7.22 -6.71 8.20
C SER A 211 8.40 -6.29 9.09
N TYR A 212 8.20 -5.50 10.15
CA TYR A 212 9.26 -5.04 11.06
C TYR A 212 9.22 -5.71 12.43
#